data_f3d6ad849c805e3480cb3e1e72fce3fa
#
_entry.id   f3d6ad849c805e3480cb3e1e72fce3fa
#
_cell.length_a   1.000
_cell.length_b   1.000
_cell.length_c   1.000
_cell.angle_alpha   90.00
_cell.angle_beta   90.00
_cell.angle_gamma   90.00
#
_symmetry.space_group_name_H-M   'P 1'
#
loop_
_entity.id
_entity.type
_entity.pdbx_description
1 polymer ?
#
loop_
_entity_poly.entity_id
_entity_poly.type
_entity_poly.pdbx_seq_one_letter_code
_entity_poly.pdbx_strand_id
1 'polypeptide(L)' 'MKKDIIEFEDIIGRYFNLKINNQNYRIYVEEAGSGIPLICLHTAGSDGRQFRHILNDKKITDKYRVIVFDLPWHGKSNPP' A
#
# COMPACT_ATOMS: atom_id res chain seq x y z
N MET A 1 22.15 22.87 20.37
CA MET A 1 21.72 22.34 19.05
C MET A 1 20.83 21.14 19.26
N LYS A 2 19.70 21.13 18.59
CA LYS A 2 18.80 19.99 18.66
C LYS A 2 19.30 18.87 17.77
N LYS A 3 19.18 17.64 18.25
CA LYS A 3 19.40 16.49 17.41
C LYS A 3 18.18 16.30 16.52
N ASP A 4 18.43 16.00 15.27
CA ASP A 4 17.37 15.56 14.38
C ASP A 4 16.93 14.16 14.78
N ILE A 5 15.63 13.98 14.86
CA ILE A 5 15.03 12.68 15.15
C ILE A 5 14.48 12.12 13.86
N ILE A 6 14.91 10.93 13.52
CA ILE A 6 14.40 10.22 12.36
C ILE A 6 13.40 9.17 12.86
N GLU A 7 12.17 9.29 12.40
CA GLU A 7 11.14 8.33 12.72
C GLU A 7 10.63 7.70 11.43
N PHE A 8 10.57 6.38 11.43
CA PHE A 8 10.02 5.64 10.29
C PHE A 8 8.55 5.32 10.56
N GLU A 9 7.74 5.51 9.53
CA GLU A 9 6.38 5.00 9.54
C GLU A 9 6.39 3.47 9.44
N ASP A 10 5.37 2.84 9.98
CA ASP A 10 5.26 1.38 9.93
C ASP A 10 4.80 0.84 8.59
N ILE A 11 4.63 1.72 7.61
CA ILE A 11 4.21 1.35 6.26
C ILE A 11 5.37 0.72 5.52
N ILE A 12 5.12 -0.45 4.92
CA ILE A 12 6.09 -1.14 4.08
C ILE A 12 5.57 -1.15 2.65
N GLY A 13 6.39 -0.65 1.72
CA GLY A 13 6.08 -0.66 0.30
C GLY A 13 6.93 -1.69 -0.44
N ARG A 14 6.31 -2.43 -1.35
CA ARG A 14 7.03 -3.42 -2.16
C ARG A 14 6.25 -3.75 -3.41
N TYR A 15 6.91 -4.45 -4.33
CA TYR A 15 6.31 -4.93 -5.56
C TYR A 15 6.11 -6.43 -5.50
N PHE A 16 5.05 -6.89 -6.13
CA PHE A 16 4.92 -8.30 -6.45
C PHE A 16 4.60 -8.47 -7.94
N ASN A 17 4.95 -9.62 -8.47
CA ASN A 17 4.71 -9.95 -9.86
C ASN A 17 3.61 -11.00 -9.95
N LEU A 18 2.68 -10.76 -10.85
CA LEU A 18 1.50 -11.59 -11.01
C LEU A 18 1.30 -11.87 -12.50
N LYS A 19 1.01 -13.13 -12.83
CA LYS A 19 0.74 -13.51 -14.22
C LYS A 19 -0.72 -13.91 -14.35
N ILE A 20 -1.44 -13.19 -15.20
CA ILE A 20 -2.85 -13.47 -15.49
C ILE A 20 -3.01 -13.54 -16.99
N ASN A 21 -3.58 -14.63 -17.51
CA ASN A 21 -3.83 -14.82 -18.94
C ASN A 21 -2.58 -14.53 -19.79
N ASN A 22 -1.42 -15.06 -19.36
CA ASN A 22 -0.14 -14.88 -20.02
C ASN A 22 0.39 -13.43 -20.03
N GLN A 23 -0.22 -12.53 -19.28
CA GLN A 23 0.30 -11.18 -19.09
C GLN A 23 0.93 -11.04 -17.71
N ASN A 24 2.09 -10.39 -17.68
CA ASN A 24 2.79 -10.12 -16.43
C ASN A 24 2.42 -8.73 -15.93
N TYR A 25 2.07 -8.68 -14.64
CA TYR A 25 1.76 -7.44 -13.94
C TYR A 25 2.76 -7.26 -12.82
N ARG A 26 3.32 -6.07 -12.72
CA ARG A 26 4.15 -5.68 -11.59
C ARG A 26 3.38 -4.68 -10.77
N ILE A 27 2.93 -5.12 -9.60
CA ILE A 27 1.99 -4.38 -8.76
C ILE A 27 2.70 -3.84 -7.53
N TYR A 28 2.51 -2.56 -7.27
CA TYR A 28 3.00 -1.92 -6.06
C TYR A 28 1.97 -2.06 -4.95
N VAL A 29 2.43 -2.46 -3.77
CA VAL A 29 1.59 -2.63 -2.59
C VAL A 29 2.22 -1.95 -1.38
N GLU A 30 1.39 -1.33 -0.56
CA GLU A 30 1.79 -0.83 0.75
C GLU A 30 0.94 -1.52 1.80
N GLU A 31 1.56 -1.85 2.93
CA GLU A 31 0.83 -2.46 4.03
C GLU A 31 1.33 -1.98 5.37
N ALA A 32 0.46 -2.01 6.35
CA ALA A 32 0.77 -1.68 7.73
C ALA A 32 -0.20 -2.41 8.66
N GLY A 33 0.25 -2.70 9.86
CA GLY A 33 -0.57 -3.31 10.89
C GLY A 33 -0.57 -4.82 10.86
N SER A 34 -1.35 -5.40 11.75
CA SER A 34 -1.51 -6.84 11.88
C SER A 34 -2.93 -7.17 12.32
N GLY A 35 -3.34 -8.39 12.04
CA GLY A 35 -4.69 -8.86 12.38
C GLY A 35 -5.50 -9.19 11.14
N ILE A 36 -6.77 -8.82 11.14
CA ILE A 36 -7.68 -9.14 10.05
C ILE A 36 -7.24 -8.36 8.79
N PRO A 37 -7.06 -9.04 7.65
CA PRO A 37 -6.71 -8.33 6.41
C PRO A 37 -7.82 -7.36 5.99
N LEU A 38 -7.43 -6.12 5.70
CA LEU A 38 -8.31 -5.09 5.17
C LEU A 38 -7.73 -4.62 3.84
N ILE A 39 -8.36 -5.01 2.75
CA ILE A 39 -7.90 -4.68 1.40
C ILE A 39 -8.60 -3.42 0.93
N CYS A 40 -7.81 -2.43 0.53
CA CYS A 40 -8.32 -1.14 0.07
C CYS A 40 -8.03 -0.96 -1.41
N LEU A 41 -9.07 -0.73 -2.19
CA LEU A 41 -8.98 -0.50 -3.62
C LEU A 41 -9.28 0.96 -3.92
N HIS A 42 -8.35 1.64 -4.58
CA HIS A 42 -8.54 3.04 -4.94
C HIS A 42 -9.54 3.22 -6.08
N THR A 43 -10.08 4.44 -6.20
CA THR A 43 -10.99 4.78 -7.29
C THR A 43 -10.22 5.03 -8.59
N ALA A 44 -10.94 4.97 -9.71
CA ALA A 44 -10.37 5.29 -11.01
C ALA A 44 -9.80 6.71 -11.02
N GLY A 45 -8.65 6.88 -11.63
CA GLY A 45 -7.97 8.17 -11.67
C GLY A 45 -7.19 8.52 -10.39
N SER A 46 -7.13 7.60 -9.44
CA SER A 46 -6.38 7.76 -8.20
C SER A 46 -5.30 6.66 -8.10
N ASP A 47 -4.77 6.46 -6.91
CA ASP A 47 -3.86 5.37 -6.57
C ASP A 47 -3.91 5.11 -5.07
N GLY A 48 -3.02 4.26 -4.57
CA GLY A 48 -3.02 3.86 -3.16
C GLY A 48 -2.86 5.00 -2.17
N ARG A 49 -2.37 6.17 -2.59
CA ARG A 49 -2.24 7.34 -1.72
C ARG A 49 -3.59 7.78 -1.15
N GLN A 50 -4.68 7.39 -1.80
CA GLN A 50 -6.03 7.64 -1.30
C GLN A 50 -6.23 7.10 0.12
N PHE A 51 -5.52 6.04 0.48
CA PHE A 51 -5.66 5.36 1.78
C PHE A 51 -4.49 5.60 2.73
N ARG A 52 -3.64 6.57 2.44
CA ARG A 52 -2.44 6.79 3.26
C ARG A 52 -2.79 7.09 4.72
N HIS A 53 -3.87 7.80 4.97
CA HIS A 53 -4.31 8.11 6.32
C HIS A 53 -4.75 6.86 7.11
N ILE A 54 -5.29 5.86 6.43
CA ILE A 54 -5.68 4.60 7.08
C ILE A 54 -4.44 3.79 7.46
N LEU A 55 -3.45 3.75 6.58
CA LEU A 55 -2.18 3.07 6.85
C LEU A 55 -1.45 3.65 8.07
N ASN A 56 -1.67 4.93 8.35
CA ASN A 56 -1.04 5.62 9.47
C ASN A 56 -1.93 5.71 10.72
N ASP A 57 -3.12 5.13 10.69
CA ASP A 57 -4.05 5.20 11.82
C ASP A 57 -3.87 3.99 12.71
N LYS A 58 -3.28 4.20 13.89
CA LYS A 58 -3.00 3.14 14.84
C LYS A 58 -4.26 2.42 15.33
N LYS A 59 -5.38 3.11 15.40
CA LYS A 59 -6.65 2.49 15.80
C LYS A 59 -7.07 1.42 14.81
N ILE A 60 -6.70 1.60 13.55
CA ILE A 60 -7.00 0.64 12.50
C ILE A 60 -5.93 -0.42 12.42
N THR A 61 -4.65 -0.02 12.40
CA THR A 61 -3.54 -0.96 12.21
C THR A 61 -3.28 -1.85 13.41
N ASP A 62 -3.79 -1.51 14.59
CA ASP A 62 -3.74 -2.41 15.74
C ASP A 62 -4.66 -3.62 15.59
N LYS A 63 -5.68 -3.53 14.76
CA LYS A 63 -6.69 -4.59 14.58
C LYS A 63 -6.68 -5.20 13.19
N TYR A 64 -6.18 -4.44 12.21
CA TYR A 64 -6.24 -4.85 10.82
C TYR A 64 -4.85 -4.79 10.19
N ARG A 65 -4.57 -5.77 9.36
CA ARG A 65 -3.47 -5.70 8.41
C ARG A 65 -4.00 -4.97 7.19
N VAL A 66 -3.69 -3.69 7.08
CA VAL A 66 -4.18 -2.85 5.98
C VAL A 66 -3.30 -3.07 4.77
N ILE A 67 -3.91 -3.43 3.66
CA ILE A 67 -3.22 -3.74 2.41
C ILE A 67 -3.78 -2.83 1.34
N VAL A 68 -2.93 -1.99 0.77
CA VAL A 68 -3.31 -1.00 -0.25
C VAL A 68 -2.41 -1.22 -1.45
N PHE A 69 -2.98 -1.44 -2.62
CA PHE A 69 -2.16 -1.58 -3.80
C PHE A 69 -2.63 -0.65 -4.91
N ASP A 70 -1.69 -0.30 -5.79
CA ASP A 70 -1.97 0.48 -6.98
C ASP A 70 -2.44 -0.50 -8.06
N LEU A 71 -3.63 -0.27 -8.61
CA LEU A 71 -4.14 -1.08 -9.71
C LEU A 71 -3.25 -0.90 -10.95
N PRO A 72 -3.25 -1.87 -11.88
CA PRO A 72 -2.49 -1.71 -13.12
C PRO A 72 -2.78 -0.38 -13.78
N TRP A 73 -1.76 0.25 -14.36
CA TRP A 73 -1.82 1.57 -14.99
C TRP A 73 -1.97 2.74 -14.03
N HIS A 74 -1.92 2.50 -12.70
CA HIS A 74 -2.09 3.53 -11.69
C HIS A 74 -0.87 3.61 -10.78
N GLY A 75 -0.59 4.80 -10.29
CA GLY A 75 0.45 5.03 -9.31
C GLY A 75 1.79 4.43 -9.69
N LYS A 76 2.34 3.60 -8.82
CA LYS A 76 3.64 2.96 -9.01
C LYS A 76 3.57 1.60 -9.67
N SER A 77 2.38 1.08 -9.97
CA SER A 77 2.24 -0.17 -10.69
C SER A 77 2.51 0.02 -12.16
N ASN A 78 3.18 -0.97 -12.75
CA ASN A 78 3.49 -0.93 -14.16
C ASN A 78 2.25 -1.28 -14.99
N PRO A 79 2.15 -0.79 -16.24
CA PRO A 79 1.20 -1.37 -17.18
C PRO A 79 1.58 -2.82 -17.48
N PRO A 80 0.61 -3.63 -17.89
CA PRO A 80 0.87 -5.02 -18.24
C PRO A 80 1.83 -5.15 -19.41
#